data_c4172eb3323a905080562c704e8227f8
#
_entry.id   c4172eb3323a905080562c704e8227f8
#
_cell.length_a   1.000
_cell.length_b   1.000
_cell.length_c   1.000
_cell.angle_alpha   90.00
_cell.angle_beta   90.00
_cell.angle_gamma   90.00
#
_symmetry.space_group_name_H-M   'P 1'
#
loop_
_entity.id
_entity.type
_entity.pdbx_description
1 polymer ?
#
loop_
_entity_poly.entity_id
_entity_poly.type
_entity_poly.pdbx_seq_one_letter_code
_entity_poly.pdbx_strand_id
1 'polypeptide(L)'
;QCLKNKFVAIFLSGGICMNLFKSRFFKISVVILASMFVTSVFMGAVKKEEIESGISSKVLRLHVRAKSNSADDQSLKLKVRDNVLAVSEEILADCQSKEESIEKIKENMETIETAAQQTVYENGKTDKVKVYLRDEIFPVRKYGNLVFPAGKYTAVAVEIGGGKGKNWWCVM
;
A
#
# COMPACT_ATOMS: atom_id res chain seq x y z
N GLN A 1 67.17 -15.07 10.10
CA GLN A 1 66.75 -14.28 11.29
C GLN A 1 66.47 -12.80 10.99
N CYS A 2 66.79 -12.30 9.79
CA CYS A 2 66.65 -10.88 9.43
C CYS A 2 65.33 -10.52 8.71
N LEU A 3 64.50 -11.49 8.27
CA LEU A 3 63.25 -11.27 7.53
C LEU A 3 62.01 -11.25 8.43
N LYS A 4 62.07 -11.74 9.67
CA LYS A 4 60.95 -11.75 10.61
C LYS A 4 60.69 -10.39 11.27
N ASN A 5 61.67 -9.51 11.35
CA ASN A 5 61.50 -8.22 12.02
C ASN A 5 60.96 -7.08 11.13
N LYS A 6 60.86 -7.28 9.81
CA LYS A 6 60.24 -6.25 8.91
C LYS A 6 58.73 -6.33 8.85
N PHE A 7 58.14 -7.48 9.11
CA PHE A 7 56.67 -7.62 9.05
C PHE A 7 55.95 -7.10 10.32
N VAL A 8 56.64 -7.13 11.49
CA VAL A 8 56.09 -6.60 12.74
C VAL A 8 56.12 -5.05 12.79
N ALA A 9 57.04 -4.42 12.10
CA ALA A 9 57.16 -2.95 12.10
C ALA A 9 56.07 -2.24 11.28
N ILE A 10 55.40 -2.95 10.36
CA ILE A 10 54.32 -2.35 9.53
C ILE A 10 52.99 -2.31 10.31
N PHE A 11 52.83 -3.17 11.36
CA PHE A 11 51.59 -3.24 12.14
C PHE A 11 51.54 -2.25 13.31
N LEU A 12 52.64 -1.60 13.65
CA LEU A 12 52.76 -0.67 14.78
C LEU A 12 52.84 0.80 14.44
N SER A 13 52.75 1.17 13.11
CA SER A 13 52.68 2.59 12.74
C SER A 13 51.24 3.12 12.73
N GLY A 14 50.61 3.21 13.90
CA GLY A 14 49.36 3.95 14.10
C GLY A 14 49.45 5.46 13.67
N GLY A 15 50.65 5.91 13.24
CA GLY A 15 50.89 7.25 12.76
C GLY A 15 50.44 7.49 11.31
N ILE A 16 50.31 6.46 10.47
CA ILE A 16 49.88 6.65 9.06
C ILE A 16 48.37 6.83 9.01
N CYS A 17 47.61 6.18 9.83
CA CYS A 17 46.15 6.30 9.87
C CYS A 17 45.69 7.69 10.37
N MET A 18 46.41 8.27 11.34
CA MET A 18 46.10 9.60 11.89
C MET A 18 46.43 10.76 10.96
N ASN A 19 47.42 10.63 10.09
CA ASN A 19 47.76 11.66 9.11
C ASN A 19 46.83 11.69 7.89
N LEU A 20 46.29 10.55 7.48
CA LEU A 20 45.23 10.46 6.47
C LEU A 20 43.95 11.20 6.90
N PHE A 21 43.59 11.11 8.18
CA PHE A 21 42.43 11.81 8.72
C PHE A 21 42.59 13.34 8.79
N LYS A 22 43.81 13.84 8.86
CA LYS A 22 44.15 15.28 8.83
C LYS A 22 44.26 15.84 7.42
N SER A 23 44.39 15.01 6.38
CA SER A 23 44.52 15.45 4.99
C SER A 23 43.21 16.16 4.52
N ARG A 24 43.36 17.36 3.94
CA ARG A 24 42.21 18.08 3.32
C ARG A 24 41.54 17.21 2.25
N PHE A 25 42.27 16.43 1.51
CA PHE A 25 41.74 15.54 0.47
C PHE A 25 40.89 14.42 1.07
N PHE A 26 41.26 13.82 2.21
CA PHE A 26 40.44 12.81 2.90
C PHE A 26 39.11 13.40 3.36
N LYS A 27 39.10 14.60 3.95
CA LYS A 27 37.90 15.28 4.37
C LYS A 27 36.98 15.59 3.18
N ILE A 28 37.55 16.04 2.05
CA ILE A 28 36.79 16.32 0.82
C ILE A 28 36.18 15.02 0.27
N SER A 29 36.95 13.92 0.22
CA SER A 29 36.45 12.64 -0.28
C SER A 29 35.31 12.09 0.59
N VAL A 30 35.39 12.24 1.92
CA VAL A 30 34.32 11.84 2.84
C VAL A 30 33.04 12.67 2.61
N VAL A 31 33.18 13.98 2.40
CA VAL A 31 32.04 14.86 2.10
C VAL A 31 31.38 14.47 0.77
N ILE A 32 32.19 14.20 -0.26
CA ILE A 32 31.67 13.75 -1.57
C ILE A 32 30.92 12.42 -1.44
N LEU A 33 31.50 11.43 -0.76
CA LEU A 33 30.85 10.14 -0.54
C LEU A 33 29.57 10.27 0.27
N ALA A 34 29.56 11.08 1.31
CA ALA A 34 28.38 11.37 2.11
C ALA A 34 27.27 12.05 1.28
N SER A 35 27.63 13.03 0.43
CA SER A 35 26.66 13.70 -0.44
C SER A 35 26.09 12.74 -1.48
N MET A 36 26.91 11.88 -2.10
CA MET A 36 26.44 10.83 -3.02
C MET A 36 25.50 9.83 -2.34
N PHE A 37 25.80 9.46 -1.11
CA PHE A 37 24.93 8.59 -0.33
C PHE A 37 23.58 9.24 -0.03
N VAL A 38 23.58 10.49 0.45
CA VAL A 38 22.35 11.25 0.73
C VAL A 38 21.51 11.43 -0.54
N THR A 39 22.15 11.79 -1.67
CA THR A 39 21.41 11.93 -2.94
C THR A 39 20.84 10.61 -3.42
N SER A 40 21.55 9.48 -3.25
CA SER A 40 21.06 8.16 -3.61
C SER A 40 19.84 7.76 -2.79
N VAL A 41 19.86 7.99 -1.47
CA VAL A 41 18.72 7.73 -0.59
C VAL A 41 17.53 8.61 -0.95
N PHE A 42 17.76 9.90 -1.19
CA PHE A 42 16.72 10.84 -1.58
C PHE A 42 16.07 10.48 -2.92
N MET A 43 16.88 10.14 -3.94
CA MET A 43 16.36 9.68 -5.24
C MET A 43 15.54 8.40 -5.12
N GLY A 44 15.95 7.47 -4.25
CA GLY A 44 15.19 6.25 -3.97
C GLY A 44 13.82 6.54 -3.34
N ALA A 45 13.76 7.49 -2.42
CA ALA A 45 12.50 7.90 -1.76
C ALA A 45 11.54 8.57 -2.76
N VAL A 46 12.03 9.51 -3.58
CA VAL A 46 11.23 10.20 -4.62
C VAL A 46 10.67 9.20 -5.64
N LYS A 47 11.49 8.28 -6.12
CA LYS A 47 11.03 7.25 -7.08
C LYS A 47 9.96 6.34 -6.51
N LYS A 48 10.03 6.02 -5.22
CA LYS A 48 9.01 5.22 -4.53
C LYS A 48 7.68 5.96 -4.48
N GLU A 49 7.69 7.24 -4.11
CA GLU A 49 6.49 8.08 -4.03
C GLU A 49 5.83 8.26 -5.41
N GLU A 50 6.61 8.41 -6.47
CA GLU A 50 6.11 8.51 -7.84
C GLU A 50 5.41 7.23 -8.31
N ILE A 51 5.96 6.05 -7.99
CA ILE A 51 5.33 4.76 -8.31
C ILE A 51 4.04 4.57 -7.51
N GLU A 52 4.04 4.89 -6.22
CA GLU A 52 2.86 4.77 -5.36
C GLU A 52 1.74 5.71 -5.81
N SER A 53 2.04 6.96 -6.13
CA SER A 53 1.07 7.92 -6.67
C SER A 53 0.56 7.53 -8.06
N GLY A 54 1.43 7.03 -8.93
CA GLY A 54 1.08 6.59 -10.27
C GLY A 54 0.07 5.42 -10.30
N ILE A 55 0.15 4.49 -9.34
CA ILE A 55 -0.81 3.38 -9.24
C ILE A 55 -2.10 3.85 -8.55
N SER A 56 -1.99 4.59 -7.45
CA SER A 56 -3.16 5.05 -6.69
C SER A 56 -4.07 6.00 -7.49
N SER A 57 -3.48 6.75 -8.42
CA SER A 57 -4.25 7.61 -9.33
C SER A 57 -5.06 6.87 -10.39
N LYS A 58 -4.74 5.59 -10.67
CA LYS A 58 -5.34 4.82 -11.77
C LYS A 58 -6.35 3.79 -11.33
N VAL A 59 -6.44 3.47 -10.04
CA VAL A 59 -7.29 2.39 -9.55
C VAL A 59 -8.31 2.88 -8.53
N LEU A 60 -9.51 2.32 -8.63
CA LEU A 60 -10.53 2.39 -7.60
C LEU A 60 -10.44 1.11 -6.76
N ARG A 61 -10.53 1.26 -5.44
CA ARG A 61 -10.39 0.13 -4.51
C ARG A 61 -11.74 -0.22 -3.88
N LEU A 62 -11.86 -1.48 -3.44
CA LEU A 62 -12.99 -1.93 -2.62
C LEU A 62 -12.47 -2.37 -1.24
N HIS A 63 -13.16 -1.92 -0.20
CA HIS A 63 -12.89 -2.30 1.18
C HIS A 63 -14.17 -2.79 1.85
N VAL A 64 -14.23 -4.06 2.24
CA VAL A 64 -15.39 -4.62 2.93
C VAL A 64 -15.02 -5.01 4.35
N ARG A 65 -15.80 -4.54 5.32
CA ARG A 65 -15.64 -4.84 6.74
C ARG A 65 -16.80 -5.66 7.28
N ALA A 66 -16.47 -6.78 7.91
CA ALA A 66 -17.46 -7.59 8.59
C ALA A 66 -17.91 -6.94 9.91
N LYS A 67 -19.09 -7.32 10.42
CA LYS A 67 -19.58 -6.93 11.74
C LYS A 67 -18.63 -7.39 12.85
N SER A 68 -18.18 -8.64 12.80
CA SER A 68 -17.29 -9.23 13.79
C SER A 68 -16.28 -10.22 13.16
N ASN A 69 -15.48 -10.88 14.00
CA ASN A 69 -14.54 -11.91 13.59
C ASN A 69 -15.11 -13.33 13.66
N SER A 70 -16.41 -13.52 13.90
CA SER A 70 -17.04 -14.84 13.85
C SER A 70 -16.94 -15.45 12.45
N ALA A 71 -16.92 -16.76 12.36
CA ALA A 71 -16.87 -17.47 11.08
C ALA A 71 -18.03 -17.08 10.16
N ASP A 72 -19.23 -16.95 10.73
CA ASP A 72 -20.45 -16.57 10.01
C ASP A 72 -20.34 -15.16 9.41
N ASP A 73 -19.90 -14.17 10.22
CA ASP A 73 -19.76 -12.78 9.75
C ASP A 73 -18.63 -12.65 8.72
N GLN A 74 -17.58 -13.45 8.85
CA GLN A 74 -16.50 -13.47 7.85
C GLN A 74 -16.98 -14.14 6.54
N SER A 75 -17.79 -15.19 6.61
CA SER A 75 -18.42 -15.82 5.44
C SER A 75 -19.39 -14.87 4.75
N LEU A 76 -20.27 -14.23 5.52
CA LEU A 76 -21.20 -13.20 5.00
C LEU A 76 -20.48 -12.07 4.29
N LYS A 77 -19.40 -11.55 4.88
CA LYS A 77 -18.56 -10.51 4.25
C LYS A 77 -18.10 -10.91 2.85
N LEU A 78 -17.68 -12.16 2.65
CA LEU A 78 -17.23 -12.63 1.34
C LEU A 78 -18.37 -12.64 0.31
N LYS A 79 -19.57 -13.05 0.71
CA LYS A 79 -20.75 -13.03 -0.15
C LYS A 79 -21.16 -11.60 -0.53
N VAL A 80 -21.15 -10.67 0.45
CA VAL A 80 -21.41 -9.26 0.20
C VAL A 80 -20.37 -8.68 -0.75
N ARG A 81 -19.08 -8.99 -0.55
CA ARG A 81 -18.01 -8.59 -1.47
C ARG A 81 -18.29 -9.05 -2.90
N ASP A 82 -18.63 -10.32 -3.08
CA ASP A 82 -18.82 -10.91 -4.41
C ASP A 82 -20.00 -10.25 -5.14
N ASN A 83 -21.11 -10.01 -4.42
CA ASN A 83 -22.25 -9.31 -5.01
C ASN A 83 -21.94 -7.84 -5.33
N VAL A 84 -21.28 -7.11 -4.41
CA VAL A 84 -20.87 -5.72 -4.67
C VAL A 84 -19.92 -5.64 -5.88
N LEU A 85 -18.98 -6.58 -6.03
CA LEU A 85 -18.09 -6.62 -7.20
C LEU A 85 -18.89 -6.86 -8.48
N ALA A 86 -19.83 -7.82 -8.50
CA ALA A 86 -20.64 -8.10 -9.68
C ALA A 86 -21.48 -6.89 -10.11
N VAL A 87 -22.18 -6.24 -9.16
CA VAL A 87 -22.96 -5.03 -9.46
C VAL A 87 -22.05 -3.89 -9.91
N SER A 88 -20.89 -3.73 -9.29
CA SER A 88 -19.94 -2.69 -9.69
C SER A 88 -19.32 -2.95 -11.07
N GLU A 89 -19.09 -4.19 -11.44
CA GLU A 89 -18.60 -4.56 -12.77
C GLU A 89 -19.60 -4.15 -13.86
N GLU A 90 -20.89 -4.36 -13.64
CA GLU A 90 -21.95 -3.90 -14.55
C GLU A 90 -21.99 -2.37 -14.68
N ILE A 91 -21.90 -1.65 -13.54
CA ILE A 91 -21.90 -0.17 -13.50
C ILE A 91 -20.69 0.41 -14.23
N LEU A 92 -19.54 -0.24 -14.11
CA LEU A 92 -18.25 0.25 -14.60
C LEU A 92 -17.89 -0.27 -16.01
N ALA A 93 -18.70 -1.12 -16.63
CA ALA A 93 -18.38 -1.81 -17.87
C ALA A 93 -17.89 -0.90 -19.01
N ASP A 94 -18.45 0.31 -19.10
CA ASP A 94 -18.15 1.27 -20.17
C ASP A 94 -17.16 2.36 -19.75
N CYS A 95 -16.68 2.35 -18.49
CA CYS A 95 -15.80 3.40 -17.98
C CYS A 95 -14.37 3.26 -18.53
N GLN A 96 -13.83 4.38 -19.04
CA GLN A 96 -12.49 4.45 -19.62
C GLN A 96 -11.46 5.10 -18.67
N SER A 97 -11.90 5.72 -17.58
CA SER A 97 -11.05 6.40 -16.63
C SER A 97 -11.50 6.16 -15.18
N LYS A 98 -10.58 6.39 -14.23
CA LYS A 98 -10.90 6.34 -12.80
C LYS A 98 -11.91 7.41 -12.40
N GLU A 99 -11.79 8.59 -12.97
CA GLU A 99 -12.67 9.73 -12.71
C GLU A 99 -14.11 9.41 -13.11
N GLU A 100 -14.28 8.84 -14.29
CA GLU A 100 -15.58 8.36 -14.78
C GLU A 100 -16.15 7.24 -13.90
N SER A 101 -15.29 6.30 -13.49
CA SER A 101 -15.66 5.23 -12.55
C SER A 101 -16.14 5.79 -11.21
N ILE A 102 -15.47 6.83 -10.68
CA ILE A 102 -15.89 7.50 -9.45
C ILE A 102 -17.26 8.13 -9.58
N GLU A 103 -17.52 8.85 -10.68
CA GLU A 103 -18.84 9.48 -10.90
C GLU A 103 -19.94 8.43 -11.06
N LYS A 104 -19.70 7.38 -11.85
CA LYS A 104 -20.65 6.27 -12.00
C LYS A 104 -20.97 5.56 -10.68
N ILE A 105 -19.96 5.34 -9.86
CA ILE A 105 -20.17 4.77 -8.52
C ILE A 105 -20.98 5.72 -7.64
N LYS A 106 -20.72 7.03 -7.66
CA LYS A 106 -21.50 8.01 -6.89
C LYS A 106 -22.98 8.00 -7.29
N GLU A 107 -23.25 7.99 -8.59
CA GLU A 107 -24.62 7.95 -9.12
C GLU A 107 -25.36 6.67 -8.71
N ASN A 108 -24.64 5.56 -8.51
CA ASN A 108 -25.20 4.24 -8.23
C ASN A 108 -24.96 3.76 -6.79
N MET A 109 -24.57 4.63 -5.87
CA MET A 109 -24.29 4.25 -4.47
C MET A 109 -25.46 3.54 -3.80
N GLU A 110 -26.67 3.99 -4.01
CA GLU A 110 -27.89 3.39 -3.45
C GLU A 110 -28.13 1.98 -4.00
N THR A 111 -27.87 1.77 -5.29
CA THR A 111 -27.97 0.45 -5.95
C THR A 111 -26.98 -0.53 -5.31
N ILE A 112 -25.73 -0.10 -5.12
CA ILE A 112 -24.68 -0.92 -4.49
C ILE A 112 -25.02 -1.23 -3.03
N GLU A 113 -25.51 -0.25 -2.28
CA GLU A 113 -25.93 -0.42 -0.88
C GLU A 113 -27.11 -1.37 -0.77
N THR A 114 -28.10 -1.23 -1.66
CA THR A 114 -29.28 -2.11 -1.71
C THR A 114 -28.88 -3.55 -2.03
N ALA A 115 -28.02 -3.78 -3.03
CA ALA A 115 -27.52 -5.09 -3.37
C ALA A 115 -26.74 -5.75 -2.21
N ALA A 116 -25.88 -4.98 -1.57
CA ALA A 116 -25.15 -5.44 -0.39
C ALA A 116 -26.10 -5.79 0.79
N GLN A 117 -27.10 -4.95 1.04
CA GLN A 117 -28.12 -5.17 2.09
C GLN A 117 -28.98 -6.40 1.79
N GLN A 118 -29.37 -6.60 0.53
CA GLN A 118 -30.14 -7.76 0.09
C GLN A 118 -29.37 -9.06 0.37
N THR A 119 -28.08 -9.07 0.07
CA THR A 119 -27.21 -10.24 0.37
C THR A 119 -27.20 -10.57 1.87
N VAL A 120 -27.22 -9.55 2.74
CA VAL A 120 -27.30 -9.76 4.20
C VAL A 120 -28.63 -10.41 4.58
N TYR A 121 -29.76 -9.94 4.03
CA TYR A 121 -31.08 -10.50 4.31
C TYR A 121 -31.23 -11.93 3.79
N GLU A 122 -30.76 -12.24 2.60
CA GLU A 122 -30.78 -13.59 2.00
C GLU A 122 -30.00 -14.61 2.83
N ASN A 123 -29.03 -14.15 3.61
CA ASN A 123 -28.27 -14.99 4.54
C ASN A 123 -28.85 -15.00 5.97
N GLY A 124 -30.10 -14.57 6.14
CA GLY A 124 -30.84 -14.63 7.42
C GLY A 124 -30.31 -13.65 8.48
N LYS A 125 -29.60 -12.59 8.07
CA LYS A 125 -29.11 -11.55 8.98
C LYS A 125 -29.92 -10.27 8.81
N THR A 126 -29.92 -9.43 9.85
CA THR A 126 -30.66 -8.15 9.87
C THR A 126 -29.71 -6.96 10.04
N ASP A 127 -28.42 -7.21 9.96
CA ASP A 127 -27.39 -6.17 10.11
C ASP A 127 -27.50 -5.14 8.99
N LYS A 128 -27.40 -3.86 9.35
CA LYS A 128 -27.41 -2.79 8.36
C LYS A 128 -26.07 -2.73 7.62
N VAL A 129 -26.13 -2.54 6.32
CA VAL A 129 -24.99 -2.24 5.48
C VAL A 129 -24.95 -0.74 5.25
N LYS A 130 -23.76 -0.18 5.18
CA LYS A 130 -23.49 1.19 4.72
C LYS A 130 -22.37 1.18 3.71
N VAL A 131 -22.55 1.96 2.65
CA VAL A 131 -21.56 2.12 1.58
C VAL A 131 -21.09 3.56 1.55
N TYR A 132 -19.79 3.76 1.43
CA TYR A 132 -19.17 5.08 1.37
C TYR A 132 -18.16 5.11 0.23
N LEU A 133 -18.06 6.24 -0.47
CA LEU A 133 -16.94 6.53 -1.33
C LEU A 133 -16.01 7.52 -0.61
N ARG A 134 -14.81 7.06 -0.26
CA ARG A 134 -13.86 7.86 0.51
C ARG A 134 -12.42 7.43 0.27
N ASP A 135 -11.49 8.31 0.63
CA ASP A 135 -10.08 7.96 0.63
C ASP A 135 -9.71 7.17 1.88
N GLU A 136 -9.03 6.05 1.70
CA GLU A 136 -8.56 5.18 2.77
C GLU A 136 -7.10 4.75 2.56
N ILE A 137 -6.41 4.43 3.66
CA ILE A 137 -5.04 3.90 3.62
C ILE A 137 -5.10 2.38 3.46
N PHE A 138 -4.56 1.90 2.36
CA PHE A 138 -4.46 0.47 2.06
C PHE A 138 -3.05 -0.05 2.38
N PRO A 139 -2.94 -1.24 2.94
CA PRO A 139 -1.65 -1.93 3.07
C PRO A 139 -1.19 -2.46 1.70
N VAL A 140 0.07 -2.85 1.61
CA VAL A 140 0.59 -3.58 0.43
C VAL A 140 -0.27 -4.82 0.18
N ARG A 141 -0.70 -5.00 -1.06
CA ARG A 141 -1.47 -6.19 -1.49
C ARG A 141 -0.91 -6.74 -2.79
N LYS A 142 -0.83 -8.07 -2.86
CA LYS A 142 -0.41 -8.80 -4.05
C LYS A 142 -1.58 -9.60 -4.61
N TYR A 143 -1.82 -9.44 -5.92
CA TYR A 143 -2.84 -10.17 -6.67
C TYR A 143 -2.16 -10.82 -7.88
N GLY A 144 -1.92 -12.13 -7.80
CA GLY A 144 -1.10 -12.81 -8.80
C GLY A 144 0.31 -12.22 -8.89
N ASN A 145 0.68 -11.69 -10.04
CA ASN A 145 1.97 -11.02 -10.27
C ASN A 145 1.95 -9.51 -10.04
N LEU A 146 0.77 -8.93 -9.78
CA LEU A 146 0.63 -7.50 -9.55
C LEU A 146 0.77 -7.18 -8.06
N VAL A 147 1.60 -6.18 -7.75
CA VAL A 147 1.79 -5.67 -6.38
C VAL A 147 1.26 -4.25 -6.32
N PHE A 148 0.29 -4.03 -5.44
CA PHE A 148 -0.22 -2.70 -5.13
C PHE A 148 0.48 -2.20 -3.87
N PRO A 149 1.20 -1.06 -3.94
CA PRO A 149 1.90 -0.51 -2.79
C PRO A 149 0.93 -0.08 -1.69
N ALA A 150 1.44 0.05 -0.47
CA ALA A 150 0.69 0.73 0.58
C ALA A 150 0.54 2.20 0.22
N GLY A 151 -0.61 2.78 0.53
CA GLY A 151 -0.83 4.19 0.22
C GLY A 151 -2.29 4.58 0.37
N LYS A 152 -2.56 5.84 0.05
CA LYS A 152 -3.90 6.42 0.05
C LYS A 152 -4.57 6.16 -1.29
N TYR A 153 -5.75 5.55 -1.25
CA TYR A 153 -6.55 5.22 -2.44
C TYR A 153 -7.99 5.68 -2.24
N THR A 154 -8.61 6.12 -3.32
CA THR A 154 -10.07 6.27 -3.36
C THR A 154 -10.70 4.87 -3.35
N ALA A 155 -11.66 4.64 -2.47
CA ALA A 155 -12.27 3.34 -2.27
C ALA A 155 -13.77 3.41 -2.02
N VAL A 156 -14.46 2.39 -2.52
CA VAL A 156 -15.81 2.04 -2.07
C VAL A 156 -15.65 1.23 -0.78
N ALA A 157 -16.08 1.79 0.33
CA ALA A 157 -16.03 1.15 1.64
C ALA A 157 -17.40 0.62 2.04
N VAL A 158 -17.51 -0.68 2.25
CA VAL A 158 -18.74 -1.37 2.66
C VAL A 158 -18.59 -1.84 4.11
N GLU A 159 -19.49 -1.40 4.97
CA GLU A 159 -19.49 -1.72 6.40
C GLU A 159 -20.76 -2.50 6.77
N ILE A 160 -20.58 -3.73 7.26
CA ILE A 160 -21.66 -4.58 7.72
C ILE A 160 -21.75 -4.48 9.23
N GLY A 161 -22.91 -4.08 9.78
CA GLY A 161 -23.17 -4.08 11.21
C GLY A 161 -22.17 -3.26 12.05
N GLY A 162 -21.68 -2.14 11.53
CA GLY A 162 -20.72 -1.26 12.19
C GLY A 162 -19.24 -1.59 11.97
N GLY A 163 -18.92 -2.57 11.11
CA GLY A 163 -17.59 -2.78 10.54
C GLY A 163 -16.46 -3.06 11.54
N LYS A 164 -16.70 -3.79 12.64
CA LYS A 164 -15.71 -4.06 13.70
C LYS A 164 -14.85 -5.31 13.45
N GLY A 165 -15.19 -6.11 12.42
CA GLY A 165 -14.49 -7.33 12.07
C GLY A 165 -13.30 -7.11 11.12
N LYS A 166 -12.67 -8.21 10.70
CA LYS A 166 -11.52 -8.19 9.78
C LYS A 166 -11.89 -7.59 8.43
N ASN A 167 -10.95 -6.82 7.93
CA ASN A 167 -11.02 -6.14 6.63
C ASN A 167 -10.82 -7.10 5.46
N TRP A 168 -11.49 -6.82 4.35
CA TRP A 168 -11.16 -7.36 3.02
C TRP A 168 -10.81 -6.22 2.08
N TRP A 169 -9.67 -6.34 1.43
CA TRP A 169 -9.11 -5.32 0.54
C TRP A 169 -9.10 -5.85 -0.89
N CYS A 170 -9.69 -5.13 -1.84
CA CYS A 170 -9.78 -5.53 -3.25
C CYS A 170 -9.49 -4.36 -4.19
N VAL A 171 -9.50 -4.65 -5.50
CA VAL A 171 -9.46 -3.69 -6.61
C VAL A 171 -10.75 -3.84 -7.40
N MET A 172 -11.30 -2.75 -7.88
CA MET A 172 -12.44 -2.70 -8.78
C MET A 172 -11.96 -2.40 -10.20
#